data_40e17a9dd58e104e2d10193213228757
#
_entry.id   40e17a9dd58e104e2d10193213228757
#
_cell.length_a   1.000
_cell.length_b   1.000
_cell.length_c   1.000
_cell.angle_alpha   90.00
_cell.angle_beta   90.00
_cell.angle_gamma   90.00
#
_symmetry.space_group_name_H-M   'P 1'
#
loop_
_entity.id
_entity.type
_entity.pdbx_description
1 polymer ?
#
loop_
_entity_poly.entity_id
_entity_poly.type
_entity_poly.pdbx_seq_one_letter_code
_entity_poly.pdbx_strand_id
1 'polypeptide(L)'
;MHKQTKGCILLLLCAMIWGAAFVAQSEGMQYVGPFTMGATRFFLAGLVLLPVIRVLDRKGWSQNRPVTKEDKKRQLAAGAICGVLLFAATTLQQFGLLDTTVGKSGFVTALYIVFVPIVGVLTGKKAGLRVWLCAAAAVFGMYLLCVGSGFSVAGGDLLT
;
A
#
# COMPACT_ATOMS: atom_id res chain seq x y z
N MET A 1 -0.61 13.63 24.53
CA MET A 1 -0.16 12.22 24.50
C MET A 1 -1.23 11.25 23.93
N HIS A 2 -2.48 11.28 24.35
CA HIS A 2 -3.49 10.31 23.87
C HIS A 2 -3.75 10.28 22.34
N LYS A 3 -3.62 11.39 21.62
CA LYS A 3 -3.84 11.41 20.16
C LYS A 3 -2.73 10.72 19.38
N GLN A 4 -1.47 10.90 19.80
CA GLN A 4 -0.31 10.25 19.16
C GLN A 4 -0.31 8.73 19.40
N THR A 5 -0.60 8.29 20.63
CA THR A 5 -0.68 6.87 20.97
C THR A 5 -1.76 6.14 20.16
N LYS A 6 -2.95 6.76 20.02
CA LYS A 6 -4.01 6.22 19.16
C LYS A 6 -3.56 6.10 17.70
N GLY A 7 -2.86 7.12 17.18
CA GLY A 7 -2.30 7.07 15.83
C GLY A 7 -1.31 5.93 15.63
N CYS A 8 -0.39 5.72 16.59
CA CYS A 8 0.57 4.62 16.54
C CYS A 8 -0.11 3.25 16.57
N ILE A 9 -1.12 3.07 17.42
CA ILE A 9 -1.88 1.81 17.50
C ILE A 9 -2.61 1.53 16.18
N LEU A 10 -3.24 2.55 15.59
CA LEU A 10 -3.92 2.40 14.30
C LEU A 10 -2.94 2.05 13.17
N LEU A 11 -1.78 2.69 13.13
CA LEU A 11 -0.74 2.36 12.16
C LEU A 11 -0.21 0.93 12.33
N LEU A 12 -0.02 0.49 13.57
CA LEU A 12 0.38 -0.88 13.86
C LEU A 12 -0.67 -1.89 13.38
N LEU A 13 -1.95 -1.65 13.66
CA LEU A 13 -3.05 -2.48 13.18
C LEU A 13 -3.10 -2.51 11.64
N CYS A 14 -2.94 -1.37 10.97
CA CYS A 14 -2.85 -1.31 9.51
C CYS A 14 -1.68 -2.14 8.98
N ALA A 15 -0.51 -2.05 9.61
CA ALA A 15 0.66 -2.82 9.20
C ALA A 15 0.44 -4.34 9.38
N MET A 16 -0.18 -4.76 10.48
CA MET A 16 -0.52 -6.17 10.70
C MET A 16 -1.53 -6.70 9.66
N ILE A 17 -2.59 -5.93 9.39
CA ILE A 17 -3.60 -6.29 8.37
C ILE A 17 -2.94 -6.37 6.98
N TRP A 18 -2.08 -5.43 6.65
CA TRP A 18 -1.39 -5.41 5.36
C TRP A 18 -0.43 -6.58 5.20
N GLY A 19 0.36 -6.89 6.24
CA GLY A 19 1.23 -8.08 6.26
C GLY A 19 0.45 -9.38 6.08
N ALA A 20 -0.67 -9.55 6.79
CA ALA A 20 -1.56 -10.69 6.62
C ALA A 20 -2.16 -10.76 5.20
N ALA A 21 -2.47 -9.61 4.59
CA ALA A 21 -2.98 -9.55 3.23
C ALA A 21 -1.96 -10.03 2.18
N PHE A 22 -0.66 -9.79 2.39
CA PHE A 22 0.40 -10.32 1.52
C PHE A 22 0.44 -11.86 1.53
N VAL A 23 0.34 -12.46 2.71
CA VAL A 23 0.31 -13.93 2.87
C VAL A 23 -0.94 -14.50 2.19
N ALA A 24 -2.11 -13.94 2.49
CA ALA A 24 -3.36 -14.36 1.89
C ALA A 24 -3.36 -14.22 0.36
N GLN A 25 -2.70 -13.19 -0.17
CA GLN A 25 -2.55 -12.97 -1.62
C GLN A 25 -1.64 -14.02 -2.24
N SER A 26 -0.51 -14.33 -1.62
CA SER A 26 0.43 -15.35 -2.09
C SER A 26 -0.21 -16.74 -2.11
N GLU A 27 -0.89 -17.12 -1.03
CA GLU A 27 -1.62 -18.39 -0.96
C GLU A 27 -2.80 -18.44 -1.95
N GLY A 28 -3.58 -17.37 -2.05
CA GLY A 28 -4.72 -17.31 -2.96
C GLY A 28 -4.33 -17.46 -4.43
N MET A 29 -3.16 -16.95 -4.83
CA MET A 29 -2.67 -17.07 -6.21
C MET A 29 -2.27 -18.49 -6.61
N GLN A 30 -2.10 -19.41 -5.66
CA GLN A 30 -1.89 -20.85 -5.96
C GLN A 30 -3.15 -21.51 -6.52
N TYR A 31 -4.32 -20.98 -6.18
CA TYR A 31 -5.62 -21.53 -6.59
C TYR A 31 -6.27 -20.77 -7.75
N VAL A 32 -6.02 -19.47 -7.82
CA VAL A 32 -6.60 -18.58 -8.85
C VAL A 32 -5.51 -17.69 -9.45
N GLY A 33 -5.62 -17.41 -10.76
CA GLY A 33 -4.63 -16.56 -11.44
C GLY A 33 -4.59 -15.13 -10.87
N PRO A 34 -3.46 -14.41 -11.09
CA PRO A 34 -3.23 -13.06 -10.55
C PRO A 34 -4.36 -12.08 -10.89
N PHE A 35 -4.86 -12.09 -12.12
CA PHE A 35 -5.94 -11.22 -12.55
C PHE A 35 -7.26 -11.51 -11.83
N THR A 36 -7.61 -12.79 -11.65
CA THR A 36 -8.85 -13.20 -10.96
C THR A 36 -8.77 -12.80 -9.49
N MET A 37 -7.63 -13.02 -8.85
CA MET A 37 -7.40 -12.60 -7.46
C MET A 37 -7.50 -11.09 -7.31
N GLY A 38 -6.88 -10.32 -8.22
CA GLY A 38 -6.96 -8.86 -8.24
C GLY A 38 -8.38 -8.35 -8.46
N ALA A 39 -9.07 -8.87 -9.46
CA ALA A 39 -10.44 -8.47 -9.79
C ALA A 39 -11.41 -8.74 -8.61
N THR A 40 -11.34 -9.92 -8.01
CA THR A 40 -12.18 -10.30 -6.87
C THR A 40 -11.91 -9.39 -5.67
N ARG A 41 -10.66 -9.11 -5.35
CA ARG A 41 -10.25 -8.22 -4.25
C ARG A 41 -10.78 -6.81 -4.44
N PHE A 42 -10.58 -6.21 -5.63
CA PHE A 42 -11.04 -4.86 -5.90
C PHE A 42 -12.55 -4.76 -5.97
N PHE A 43 -13.22 -5.76 -6.51
CA PHE A 43 -14.68 -5.81 -6.54
C PHE A 43 -15.28 -5.87 -5.14
N LEU A 44 -14.79 -6.78 -4.28
CA LEU A 44 -15.24 -6.89 -2.89
C LEU A 44 -14.94 -5.62 -2.09
N ALA A 45 -13.75 -5.04 -2.26
CA ALA A 45 -13.39 -3.78 -1.63
C ALA A 45 -14.34 -2.64 -2.04
N GLY A 46 -14.67 -2.54 -3.32
CA GLY A 46 -15.63 -1.57 -3.84
C GLY A 46 -17.02 -1.75 -3.23
N LEU A 47 -17.51 -2.99 -3.17
CA LEU A 47 -18.81 -3.30 -2.54
C LEU A 47 -18.86 -2.91 -1.06
N VAL A 48 -17.79 -3.18 -0.31
CA VAL A 48 -17.70 -2.84 1.12
C VAL A 48 -17.55 -1.34 1.33
N LEU A 49 -16.79 -0.65 0.48
CA LEU A 49 -16.55 0.79 0.61
C LEU A 49 -17.82 1.63 0.36
N LEU A 50 -18.71 1.20 -0.54
CA LEU A 50 -19.94 1.94 -0.85
C LEU A 50 -20.82 2.20 0.40
N PRO A 51 -21.20 1.18 1.20
CA PRO A 51 -21.97 1.42 2.42
C PRO A 51 -21.17 2.19 3.48
N VAL A 52 -19.85 1.94 3.59
CA VAL A 52 -18.99 2.67 4.54
C VAL A 52 -18.98 4.16 4.21
N ILE A 53 -18.79 4.55 2.95
CA ILE A 53 -18.81 5.93 2.51
C ILE A 53 -20.19 6.56 2.83
N ARG A 54 -21.30 5.87 2.55
CA ARG A 54 -22.64 6.37 2.86
C ARG A 54 -22.85 6.63 4.37
N VAL A 55 -22.32 5.73 5.21
CA VAL A 55 -22.41 5.89 6.67
C VAL A 55 -21.55 7.06 7.15
N LEU A 56 -20.32 7.20 6.67
CA LEU A 56 -19.41 8.30 6.98
C LEU A 56 -20.01 9.65 6.53
N ASP A 57 -20.62 9.64 5.37
CA ASP A 57 -21.31 10.80 4.83
C ASP A 57 -22.48 11.25 5.68
N ARG A 58 -23.30 10.31 6.14
CA ARG A 58 -24.42 10.61 7.04
C ARG A 58 -23.95 11.15 8.41
N LYS A 59 -22.80 10.67 8.89
CA LYS A 59 -22.21 11.15 10.17
C LYS A 59 -21.47 12.49 10.05
N GLY A 60 -21.40 13.08 8.85
CA GLY A 60 -20.71 14.37 8.63
C GLY A 60 -19.17 14.29 8.75
N TRP A 61 -18.59 13.08 8.69
CA TRP A 61 -17.14 12.89 8.80
C TRP A 61 -16.42 13.13 7.47
N SER A 62 -17.18 13.23 6.39
CA SER A 62 -16.63 13.57 5.06
C SER A 62 -16.36 15.07 4.97
N GLN A 63 -15.10 15.47 5.08
CA GLN A 63 -14.68 16.88 5.10
C GLN A 63 -14.70 17.57 3.73
N ASN A 64 -14.63 16.82 2.64
CA ASN A 64 -14.52 17.34 1.27
C ASN A 64 -15.59 16.75 0.34
N ARG A 65 -16.84 17.10 0.57
CA ARG A 65 -17.90 16.72 -0.39
C ARG A 65 -17.83 17.61 -1.63
N PRO A 66 -17.84 17.02 -2.82
CA PRO A 66 -17.97 17.80 -4.04
C PRO A 66 -19.35 18.48 -4.07
N VAL A 67 -19.36 19.78 -4.05
CA VAL A 67 -20.60 20.59 -4.03
C VAL A 67 -21.10 20.83 -5.45
N THR A 68 -20.21 21.05 -6.40
CA THR A 68 -20.55 21.35 -7.79
C THR A 68 -20.46 20.10 -8.69
N LYS A 69 -21.12 20.15 -9.85
CA LYS A 69 -21.01 19.10 -10.86
C LYS A 69 -19.56 18.96 -11.38
N GLU A 70 -18.84 20.08 -11.46
CA GLU A 70 -17.44 20.11 -11.89
C GLU A 70 -16.53 19.45 -10.86
N ASP A 71 -16.74 19.69 -9.55
CA ASP A 71 -15.98 19.03 -8.49
C ASP A 71 -16.17 17.50 -8.54
N LYS A 72 -17.41 17.05 -8.79
CA LYS A 72 -17.71 15.61 -8.94
C LYS A 72 -16.97 15.01 -10.14
N LYS A 73 -16.99 15.70 -11.27
CA LYS A 73 -16.28 15.24 -12.49
C LYS A 73 -14.78 15.19 -12.26
N ARG A 74 -14.21 16.22 -11.62
CA ARG A 74 -12.78 16.28 -11.28
C ARG A 74 -12.40 15.17 -10.29
N GLN A 75 -13.21 14.93 -9.28
CA GLN A 75 -12.99 13.86 -8.30
C GLN A 75 -13.07 12.49 -8.96
N LEU A 76 -14.04 12.27 -9.85
CA LEU A 76 -14.19 11.02 -10.60
C LEU A 76 -12.99 10.78 -11.53
N ALA A 77 -12.56 11.81 -12.25
CA ALA A 77 -11.39 11.72 -13.13
C ALA A 77 -10.10 11.42 -12.34
N ALA A 78 -9.88 12.11 -11.22
CA ALA A 78 -8.75 11.84 -10.33
C ALA A 78 -8.81 10.41 -9.76
N GLY A 79 -10.00 9.97 -9.32
CA GLY A 79 -10.22 8.59 -8.85
C GLY A 79 -9.96 7.54 -9.91
N ALA A 80 -10.38 7.80 -11.16
CA ALA A 80 -10.12 6.90 -12.29
C ALA A 80 -8.62 6.79 -12.60
N ILE A 81 -7.90 7.91 -12.63
CA ILE A 81 -6.44 7.92 -12.86
C ILE A 81 -5.73 7.15 -11.74
N CYS A 82 -6.05 7.44 -10.48
CA CYS A 82 -5.50 6.72 -9.34
C CYS A 82 -5.84 5.22 -9.39
N GLY A 83 -7.06 4.87 -9.79
CA GLY A 83 -7.51 3.49 -9.92
C GLY A 83 -6.72 2.73 -10.98
N VAL A 84 -6.49 3.33 -12.16
CA VAL A 84 -5.68 2.72 -13.23
C VAL A 84 -4.24 2.52 -12.79
N LEU A 85 -3.63 3.53 -12.16
CA LEU A 85 -2.26 3.44 -11.65
C LEU A 85 -2.14 2.37 -10.56
N LEU A 86 -3.10 2.32 -9.64
CA LEU A 86 -3.13 1.31 -8.58
C LEU A 86 -3.33 -0.09 -9.16
N PHE A 87 -4.20 -0.25 -10.15
CA PHE A 87 -4.40 -1.52 -10.84
C PHE A 87 -3.12 -2.00 -11.52
N ALA A 88 -2.44 -1.12 -12.25
CA ALA A 88 -1.17 -1.46 -12.90
C ALA A 88 -0.10 -1.86 -11.87
N ALA A 89 0.09 -1.07 -10.83
CA ALA A 89 1.07 -1.34 -9.77
C ALA A 89 0.78 -2.67 -9.04
N THR A 90 -0.46 -2.90 -8.64
CA THR A 90 -0.82 -4.13 -7.94
C THR A 90 -0.77 -5.37 -8.84
N THR A 91 -1.05 -5.22 -10.14
CA THR A 91 -0.92 -6.31 -11.09
C THR A 91 0.55 -6.70 -11.28
N LEU A 92 1.44 -5.72 -11.46
CA LEU A 92 2.89 -5.97 -11.54
C LEU A 92 3.41 -6.65 -10.27
N GLN A 93 3.00 -6.16 -9.09
CA GLN A 93 3.34 -6.76 -7.81
C GLN A 93 2.85 -8.20 -7.68
N GLN A 94 1.64 -8.52 -8.18
CA GLN A 94 1.12 -9.88 -8.17
C GLN A 94 1.93 -10.83 -9.07
N PHE A 95 2.34 -10.37 -10.24
CA PHE A 95 3.24 -11.15 -11.09
C PHE A 95 4.60 -11.33 -10.43
N GLY A 96 5.14 -10.30 -9.79
CA GLY A 96 6.38 -10.41 -9.02
C GLY A 96 6.30 -11.47 -7.91
N LEU A 97 5.17 -11.56 -7.22
CA LEU A 97 4.95 -12.54 -6.15
C LEU A 97 4.91 -14.01 -6.64
N LEU A 98 4.73 -14.26 -7.93
CA LEU A 98 4.81 -15.63 -8.48
C LEU A 98 6.24 -16.17 -8.50
N ASP A 99 7.22 -15.27 -8.66
CA ASP A 99 8.64 -15.62 -8.84
C ASP A 99 9.50 -15.22 -7.62
N THR A 100 8.90 -14.65 -6.57
CA THR A 100 9.62 -14.22 -5.36
C THR A 100 8.93 -14.66 -4.08
N THR A 101 9.65 -14.61 -2.96
CA THR A 101 9.05 -14.90 -1.65
C THR A 101 8.29 -13.70 -1.11
N VAL A 102 7.26 -13.96 -0.28
CA VAL A 102 6.47 -12.91 0.38
C VAL A 102 7.36 -11.94 1.16
N GLY A 103 8.42 -12.45 1.81
CA GLY A 103 9.37 -11.63 2.55
C GLY A 103 10.16 -10.67 1.65
N LYS A 104 10.64 -11.15 0.51
CA LYS A 104 11.38 -10.31 -0.46
C LYS A 104 10.45 -9.26 -1.09
N SER A 105 9.26 -9.66 -1.52
CA SER A 105 8.25 -8.73 -2.06
C SER A 105 7.88 -7.65 -1.04
N GLY A 106 7.68 -8.04 0.22
CA GLY A 106 7.47 -7.10 1.32
C GLY A 106 8.65 -6.14 1.52
N PHE A 107 9.89 -6.64 1.41
CA PHE A 107 11.10 -5.81 1.50
C PHE A 107 11.16 -4.77 0.37
N VAL A 108 11.01 -5.21 -0.88
CA VAL A 108 11.04 -4.30 -2.04
C VAL A 108 9.92 -3.26 -1.95
N THR A 109 8.70 -3.70 -1.64
CA THR A 109 7.59 -2.79 -1.43
C THR A 109 7.89 -1.78 -0.33
N ALA A 110 8.46 -2.20 0.80
CA ALA A 110 8.75 -1.30 1.91
C ALA A 110 9.89 -0.29 1.63
N LEU A 111 10.65 -0.44 0.55
CA LEU A 111 11.63 0.57 0.13
C LEU A 111 11.00 1.95 -0.12
N TYR A 112 9.67 2.03 -0.35
CA TYR A 112 8.99 3.32 -0.43
C TYR A 112 9.17 4.18 0.84
N ILE A 113 9.46 3.58 2.01
CA ILE A 113 9.80 4.29 3.25
C ILE A 113 11.01 5.21 3.04
N VAL A 114 11.93 4.83 2.16
CA VAL A 114 13.11 5.64 1.80
C VAL A 114 12.78 6.60 0.64
N PHE A 115 12.05 6.11 -0.38
CA PHE A 115 11.72 6.92 -1.56
C PHE A 115 10.81 8.10 -1.22
N VAL A 116 9.84 7.93 -0.32
CA VAL A 116 8.92 9.02 0.06
C VAL A 116 9.64 10.24 0.64
N PRO A 117 10.55 10.13 1.62
CA PRO A 117 11.30 11.29 2.10
C PRO A 117 12.28 11.85 1.06
N ILE A 118 12.86 11.02 0.17
CA ILE A 118 13.71 11.50 -0.94
C ILE A 118 12.90 12.41 -1.86
N VAL A 119 11.76 11.92 -2.36
CA VAL A 119 10.87 12.72 -3.21
C VAL A 119 10.37 13.95 -2.45
N GLY A 120 10.11 13.84 -1.16
CA GLY A 120 9.75 14.96 -0.30
C GLY A 120 10.82 16.05 -0.30
N VAL A 121 12.09 15.68 -0.16
CA VAL A 121 13.22 16.62 -0.21
C VAL A 121 13.37 17.24 -1.60
N LEU A 122 13.25 16.45 -2.66
CA LEU A 122 13.30 16.93 -4.04
C LEU A 122 12.17 17.93 -4.35
N THR A 123 11.02 17.79 -3.70
CA THR A 123 9.89 18.74 -3.81
C THR A 123 9.99 19.93 -2.82
N GLY A 124 11.15 20.14 -2.19
CA GLY A 124 11.42 21.28 -1.30
C GLY A 124 10.95 21.09 0.15
N LYS A 125 10.47 19.92 0.54
CA LYS A 125 10.14 19.62 1.93
C LYS A 125 11.39 19.20 2.71
N LYS A 126 11.54 19.68 3.94
CA LYS A 126 12.66 19.30 4.81
C LYS A 126 12.32 17.99 5.53
N ALA A 127 13.07 16.93 5.28
CA ALA A 127 13.02 15.72 6.08
C ALA A 127 14.00 15.85 7.26
N GLY A 128 13.50 15.78 8.49
CA GLY A 128 14.34 15.84 9.69
C GLY A 128 15.21 14.57 9.82
N LEU A 129 16.35 14.70 10.53
CA LEU A 129 17.28 13.58 10.79
C LEU A 129 16.58 12.34 11.37
N ARG A 130 15.55 12.53 12.19
CA ARG A 130 14.75 11.43 12.77
C ARG A 130 14.10 10.55 11.71
N VAL A 131 13.62 11.14 10.62
CA VAL A 131 13.00 10.40 9.51
C VAL A 131 14.01 9.49 8.84
N TRP A 132 15.22 10.01 8.60
CA TRP A 132 16.32 9.23 8.00
C TRP A 132 16.81 8.10 8.90
N LEU A 133 16.93 8.35 10.20
CA LEU A 133 17.30 7.31 11.17
C LEU A 133 16.23 6.19 11.24
N CYS A 134 14.95 6.56 11.26
CA CYS A 134 13.87 5.57 11.23
C CYS A 134 13.84 4.79 9.92
N ALA A 135 14.04 5.45 8.78
CA ALA A 135 14.11 4.78 7.48
C ALA A 135 15.30 3.81 7.42
N ALA A 136 16.48 4.20 7.86
CA ALA A 136 17.66 3.34 7.92
C ALA A 136 17.44 2.12 8.85
N ALA A 137 16.85 2.32 10.02
CA ALA A 137 16.53 1.24 10.95
C ALA A 137 15.50 0.27 10.37
N ALA A 138 14.48 0.78 9.65
CA ALA A 138 13.47 -0.04 8.99
C ALA A 138 14.09 -0.89 7.87
N VAL A 139 14.91 -0.30 7.00
CA VAL A 139 15.61 -1.02 5.92
C VAL A 139 16.54 -2.08 6.49
N PHE A 140 17.29 -1.75 7.55
CA PHE A 140 18.19 -2.70 8.21
C PHE A 140 17.42 -3.88 8.82
N GLY A 141 16.31 -3.61 9.52
CA GLY A 141 15.46 -4.68 10.08
C GLY A 141 14.89 -5.60 9.02
N MET A 142 14.44 -5.04 7.90
CA MET A 142 13.93 -5.82 6.77
C MET A 142 15.03 -6.59 6.04
N TYR A 143 16.23 -6.03 5.91
CA TYR A 143 17.40 -6.72 5.39
C TYR A 143 17.72 -7.97 6.22
N LEU A 144 17.74 -7.85 7.54
CA LEU A 144 17.96 -9.01 8.44
C LEU A 144 16.89 -10.10 8.25
N LEU A 145 15.64 -9.71 8.00
CA LEU A 145 14.55 -10.65 7.73
C LEU A 145 14.75 -11.42 6.42
N CYS A 146 15.33 -10.78 5.41
CA CYS A 146 15.50 -11.35 4.07
C CYS A 146 16.78 -12.18 3.91
N VAL A 147 17.84 -11.88 4.68
CA VAL A 147 19.16 -12.56 4.57
C VAL A 147 19.06 -14.05 4.91
N GLY A 148 18.15 -14.44 5.82
CA GLY A 148 17.93 -15.83 6.22
C GLY A 148 17.36 -16.74 5.11
N SER A 149 16.85 -16.18 4.01
CA SER A 149 16.21 -16.93 2.91
C SER A 149 17.08 -17.09 1.65
N GLY A 150 18.39 -16.79 1.73
CA GLY A 150 19.29 -16.86 0.57
C GLY A 150 19.03 -15.68 -0.39
N PHE A 151 19.89 -14.67 -0.32
CA PHE A 151 19.77 -13.47 -1.15
C PHE A 151 20.16 -13.76 -2.60
N SER A 152 19.20 -14.16 -3.42
CA SER A 152 19.32 -14.18 -4.88
C SER A 152 18.31 -13.21 -5.46
N VAL A 153 18.76 -12.27 -6.30
CA VAL A 153 17.86 -11.37 -7.01
C VAL A 153 17.23 -12.17 -8.15
N ALA A 154 15.91 -12.41 -8.05
CA ALA A 154 15.12 -13.03 -9.09
C ALA A 154 14.44 -11.96 -9.97
N GLY A 155 14.06 -12.32 -11.21
CA GLY A 155 13.34 -11.39 -12.10
C GLY A 155 12.04 -10.86 -11.49
N GLY A 156 11.35 -11.64 -10.66
CA GLY A 156 10.16 -11.25 -9.93
C GLY A 156 10.38 -10.13 -8.89
N ASP A 157 11.59 -10.00 -8.35
CA ASP A 157 11.92 -8.96 -7.38
C ASP A 157 11.87 -7.55 -8.01
N LEU A 158 12.08 -7.46 -9.34
CA LEU A 158 12.00 -6.19 -10.08
C LEU A 158 10.56 -5.77 -10.41
N LEU A 159 9.61 -6.70 -10.36
CA LEU A 159 8.20 -6.44 -10.67
C LEU A 159 7.37 -6.07 -9.43
N THR A 160 7.94 -6.24 -8.23
CA THR A 160 7.31 -5.94 -6.95
C THR A 160 7.60 -4.52 -6.51
#